data_c1d13840dc0ef10278a4ac6e10d27795
#
_entry.id   c1d13840dc0ef10278a4ac6e10d27795
#
_cell.length_a   1.000
_cell.length_b   1.000
_cell.length_c   1.000
_cell.angle_alpha   90.00
_cell.angle_beta   90.00
_cell.angle_gamma   90.00
#
_symmetry.space_group_name_H-M   'P 1'
#
loop_
_entity.id
_entity.type
_entity.pdbx_description
1 polymer ?
#
loop_
_entity_poly.entity_id
_entity_poly.type
_entity_poly.pdbx_seq_one_letter_code
_entity_poly.pdbx_strand_id
1 'polypeptide(L)'
;TARFNPPIFPISAEQRFDHQIFMGLTERLSGKAGSAPQERLELGLRHGPYRTSLAELAAQPHGVDFGPLHPGLPGRLLTADGRLHLCPPVMLADLPRLQGALHCPPPALLLIGRRQLRSNNSWMHNVPRLMRGPERCTLYMHPADAAGLAEGAEVEVTTETGAVRVPLELTDTLMPGVVSLPHGFGH
;
A
#
# COMPACT_ATOMS: atom_id res chain seq x y z
N THR A 1 8.75 -20.84 8.75
CA THR A 1 9.17 -20.34 10.07
C THR A 1 8.20 -19.24 10.53
N ALA A 2 7.75 -19.26 11.77
CA ALA A 2 7.00 -18.19 12.43
C ALA A 2 7.79 -17.66 13.64
N ARG A 3 7.70 -16.35 13.86
CA ARG A 3 8.37 -15.69 14.98
C ARG A 3 7.42 -14.63 15.57
N PHE A 4 7.39 -14.57 16.89
CA PHE A 4 6.72 -13.49 17.60
C PHE A 4 7.72 -12.38 17.93
N ASN A 5 7.41 -11.14 17.55
CA ASN A 5 8.20 -9.96 17.88
C ASN A 5 7.31 -9.00 18.69
N PRO A 6 7.55 -8.85 20.00
CA PRO A 6 6.86 -7.85 20.79
C PRO A 6 7.32 -6.43 20.38
N PRO A 7 6.54 -5.38 20.70
CA PRO A 7 6.97 -4.00 20.56
C PRO A 7 8.28 -3.77 21.33
N ILE A 8 9.25 -3.08 20.70
CA ILE A 8 10.54 -2.77 21.32
C ILE A 8 10.40 -1.62 22.31
N PHE A 9 9.61 -0.62 21.96
CA PHE A 9 9.39 0.55 22.78
C PHE A 9 7.96 0.57 23.33
N PRO A 10 7.79 0.94 24.62
CA PRO A 10 6.45 1.18 25.14
C PRO A 10 5.86 2.44 24.48
N ILE A 11 4.56 2.45 24.29
CA ILE A 11 3.84 3.66 23.90
C ILE A 11 3.52 4.50 25.13
N SER A 12 3.48 5.82 24.99
CA SER A 12 3.05 6.73 26.06
C SER A 12 1.53 6.65 26.28
N ALA A 13 1.04 7.19 27.40
CA ALA A 13 -0.39 7.22 27.69
C ALA A 13 -1.21 8.01 26.66
N GLU A 14 -0.58 8.95 25.96
CA GLU A 14 -1.22 9.79 24.95
C GLU A 14 -1.25 9.14 23.57
N GLN A 15 -0.42 8.13 23.33
CA GLN A 15 -0.36 7.40 22.07
C GLN A 15 -1.39 6.27 22.02
N ARG A 16 -1.80 5.92 20.82
CA ARG A 16 -2.66 4.77 20.55
C ARG A 16 -2.11 4.01 19.36
N PHE A 17 -2.17 2.69 19.41
CA PHE A 17 -1.99 1.87 18.21
C PHE A 17 -3.21 2.02 17.29
N ASP A 18 -3.01 1.88 16.00
CA ASP A 18 -4.09 1.98 15.01
C ASP A 18 -5.30 1.10 15.36
N HIS A 19 -5.03 -0.15 15.76
CA HIS A 19 -6.12 -1.05 16.17
C HIS A 19 -6.92 -0.54 17.37
N GLN A 20 -6.31 0.16 18.31
CA GLN A 20 -7.02 0.73 19.46
C GLN A 20 -7.95 1.87 19.03
N ILE A 21 -7.54 2.66 18.04
CA ILE A 21 -8.36 3.72 17.45
C ILE A 21 -9.59 3.09 16.78
N PHE A 22 -9.38 2.09 15.91
CA PHE A 22 -10.48 1.41 15.22
C PHE A 22 -11.39 0.62 16.15
N MET A 23 -10.85 -0.02 17.19
CA MET A 23 -11.65 -0.68 18.21
C MET A 23 -12.55 0.32 18.94
N GLY A 24 -12.00 1.46 19.36
CA GLY A 24 -12.78 2.51 20.02
C GLY A 24 -13.86 3.13 19.13
N LEU A 25 -13.59 3.28 17.85
CA LEU A 25 -14.60 3.71 16.86
C LEU A 25 -15.69 2.64 16.67
N THR A 26 -15.30 1.38 16.54
CA THR A 26 -16.24 0.25 16.40
C THR A 26 -17.17 0.16 17.59
N GLU A 27 -16.64 0.27 18.80
CA GLU A 27 -17.44 0.23 20.02
C GLU A 27 -18.46 1.38 20.07
N ARG A 28 -18.04 2.61 19.75
CA ARG A 28 -18.93 3.77 19.74
C ARG A 28 -20.03 3.69 18.68
N LEU A 29 -19.71 3.15 17.50
CA LEU A 29 -20.64 3.10 16.38
C LEU A 29 -21.59 1.87 16.44
N SER A 30 -21.12 0.75 16.95
CA SER A 30 -21.88 -0.51 16.95
C SER A 30 -22.35 -0.99 18.32
N GLY A 31 -21.87 -0.37 19.41
CA GLY A 31 -22.10 -0.83 20.78
C GLY A 31 -21.39 -2.15 21.12
N LYS A 32 -20.51 -2.65 20.25
CA LYS A 32 -19.80 -3.93 20.43
C LYS A 32 -18.32 -3.68 20.61
N ALA A 33 -17.73 -4.25 21.67
CA ALA A 33 -16.29 -4.22 21.85
C ALA A 33 -15.57 -4.97 20.71
N GLY A 34 -14.49 -4.39 20.19
CA GLY A 34 -13.62 -5.04 19.23
C GLY A 34 -12.69 -6.04 19.89
N SER A 35 -12.31 -7.11 19.18
CA SER A 35 -11.28 -8.05 19.65
C SER A 35 -9.88 -7.48 19.43
N ALA A 36 -9.01 -7.62 20.41
CA ALA A 36 -7.61 -7.24 20.25
C ALA A 36 -6.90 -8.11 19.19
N PRO A 37 -5.90 -7.57 18.46
CA PRO A 37 -5.16 -8.34 17.47
C PRO A 37 -4.55 -9.62 18.02
N GLN A 38 -4.07 -9.60 19.26
CA GLN A 38 -3.49 -10.76 19.93
C GLN A 38 -4.50 -11.89 20.14
N GLU A 39 -5.76 -11.56 20.48
CA GLU A 39 -6.82 -12.56 20.63
C GLU A 39 -7.13 -13.24 19.30
N ARG A 40 -7.19 -12.46 18.22
CA ARG A 40 -7.43 -12.99 16.87
C ARG A 40 -6.27 -13.82 16.36
N LEU A 41 -5.02 -13.40 16.63
CA LEU A 41 -3.82 -14.15 16.31
C LEU A 41 -3.78 -15.47 17.09
N GLU A 42 -4.05 -15.45 18.39
CA GLU A 42 -4.10 -16.65 19.23
C GLU A 42 -5.14 -17.64 18.70
N LEU A 43 -6.34 -17.15 18.36
CA LEU A 43 -7.40 -17.98 17.78
C LEU A 43 -6.94 -18.60 16.44
N GLY A 44 -6.33 -17.80 15.56
CA GLY A 44 -5.80 -18.26 14.27
C GLY A 44 -4.68 -19.28 14.41
N LEU A 45 -3.78 -19.08 15.37
CA LEU A 45 -2.69 -20.02 15.65
C LEU A 45 -3.19 -21.35 16.19
N ARG A 46 -4.13 -21.33 17.15
CA ARG A 46 -4.71 -22.54 17.74
C ARG A 46 -5.53 -23.36 16.77
N HIS A 47 -6.29 -22.71 15.90
CA HIS A 47 -7.14 -23.35 14.90
C HIS A 47 -6.48 -23.56 13.54
N GLY A 48 -5.30 -22.98 13.35
CA GLY A 48 -4.50 -23.15 12.14
C GLY A 48 -3.88 -24.54 11.99
N PRO A 49 -3.25 -24.83 10.86
CA PRO A 49 -2.71 -26.17 10.57
C PRO A 49 -1.60 -26.61 11.53
N TYR A 50 -0.90 -25.67 12.15
CA TYR A 50 0.23 -25.96 13.04
C TYR A 50 -0.14 -26.09 14.52
N ARG A 51 -1.38 -25.72 14.90
CA ARG A 51 -1.91 -25.89 16.27
C ARG A 51 -1.00 -25.33 17.35
N THR A 52 -0.39 -24.16 17.12
CA THR A 52 0.51 -23.48 18.05
C THR A 52 -0.18 -22.30 18.75
N SER A 53 0.54 -21.59 19.63
CA SER A 53 0.05 -20.43 20.39
C SER A 53 1.05 -19.27 20.36
N LEU A 54 0.61 -18.07 20.74
CA LEU A 54 1.51 -16.91 20.92
C LEU A 54 2.52 -17.16 22.03
N ALA A 55 2.14 -17.86 23.09
CA ALA A 55 3.03 -18.20 24.21
C ALA A 55 4.16 -19.13 23.75
N GLU A 56 3.84 -20.15 22.95
CA GLU A 56 4.84 -21.05 22.36
C GLU A 56 5.79 -20.32 21.41
N LEU A 57 5.28 -19.44 20.56
CA LEU A 57 6.13 -18.62 19.68
C LEU A 57 7.00 -17.64 20.47
N ALA A 58 6.48 -17.03 21.52
CA ALA A 58 7.23 -16.10 22.37
C ALA A 58 8.36 -16.80 23.15
N ALA A 59 8.18 -18.06 23.50
CA ALA A 59 9.22 -18.88 24.15
C ALA A 59 10.40 -19.23 23.20
N GLN A 60 10.26 -19.00 21.90
CA GLN A 60 11.26 -19.31 20.89
C GLN A 60 11.82 -18.03 20.23
N PRO A 61 12.86 -17.41 20.81
CA PRO A 61 13.36 -16.09 20.35
C PRO A 61 13.87 -16.09 18.91
N HIS A 62 14.28 -17.26 18.39
CA HIS A 62 14.71 -17.41 17.01
C HIS A 62 13.59 -17.86 16.06
N GLY A 63 12.39 -18.07 16.57
CA GLY A 63 11.23 -18.56 15.82
C GLY A 63 11.14 -20.07 15.78
N VAL A 64 10.00 -20.55 15.29
CA VAL A 64 9.69 -21.97 15.12
C VAL A 64 9.71 -22.30 13.64
N ASP A 65 10.44 -23.33 13.25
CA ASP A 65 10.39 -23.84 11.88
C ASP A 65 9.32 -24.92 11.78
N PHE A 66 8.33 -24.68 10.92
CA PHE A 66 7.24 -25.63 10.63
C PHE A 66 7.53 -26.52 9.41
N GLY A 67 8.78 -26.57 8.99
CA GLY A 67 9.20 -27.37 7.84
C GLY A 67 8.99 -26.68 6.49
N PRO A 68 9.22 -27.41 5.38
CA PRO A 68 9.10 -26.90 4.03
C PRO A 68 7.65 -26.59 3.66
N LEU A 69 7.49 -25.64 2.73
CA LEU A 69 6.19 -25.39 2.12
C LEU A 69 5.87 -26.51 1.12
N HIS A 70 4.68 -27.05 1.22
CA HIS A 70 4.15 -28.03 0.28
C HIS A 70 3.07 -27.42 -0.61
N PRO A 71 2.96 -27.83 -1.90
CA PRO A 71 1.89 -27.43 -2.76
C PRO A 71 0.52 -27.71 -2.11
N GLY A 72 -0.36 -26.71 -2.07
CA GLY A 72 -1.66 -26.81 -1.42
C GLY A 72 -2.83 -27.07 -2.37
N LEU A 73 -2.62 -26.91 -3.69
CA LEU A 73 -3.67 -27.14 -4.69
C LEU A 73 -3.67 -28.61 -5.14
N PRO A 74 -4.87 -29.17 -5.44
CA PRO A 74 -6.20 -28.54 -5.35
C PRO A 74 -6.83 -28.57 -3.94
N GLY A 75 -6.22 -29.20 -2.97
CA GLY A 75 -6.82 -29.49 -1.65
C GLY A 75 -7.24 -28.26 -0.82
N ARG A 76 -6.73 -27.04 -1.18
CA ARG A 76 -7.11 -25.77 -0.52
C ARG A 76 -8.21 -25.00 -1.23
N LEU A 77 -8.76 -25.54 -2.32
CA LEU A 77 -9.88 -24.91 -3.00
C LEU A 77 -11.16 -25.11 -2.19
N LEU A 78 -11.83 -23.99 -1.90
CA LEU A 78 -13.11 -23.97 -1.16
C LEU A 78 -14.31 -23.82 -2.09
N THR A 79 -14.10 -23.82 -3.41
CA THR A 79 -15.17 -23.78 -4.41
C THR A 79 -15.89 -25.11 -4.45
N ALA A 80 -17.23 -25.10 -4.62
CA ALA A 80 -18.05 -26.30 -4.61
C ALA A 80 -17.66 -27.33 -5.68
N ASP A 81 -17.11 -26.86 -6.82
CA ASP A 81 -16.65 -27.67 -7.93
C ASP A 81 -15.14 -27.99 -7.91
N GLY A 82 -14.42 -27.52 -6.87
CA GLY A 82 -12.99 -27.73 -6.75
C GLY A 82 -12.13 -27.07 -7.83
N ARG A 83 -12.65 -26.04 -8.52
CA ARG A 83 -11.98 -25.34 -9.61
C ARG A 83 -11.67 -23.89 -9.27
N LEU A 84 -10.63 -23.35 -9.88
CA LEU A 84 -10.34 -21.92 -9.88
C LEU A 84 -11.24 -21.22 -10.91
N HIS A 85 -12.09 -20.32 -10.43
CA HIS A 85 -12.97 -19.51 -11.28
C HIS A 85 -12.22 -18.27 -11.74
N LEU A 86 -11.56 -18.33 -12.91
CA LEU A 86 -10.74 -17.24 -13.46
C LEU A 86 -11.56 -16.10 -14.05
N CYS A 87 -12.84 -16.34 -14.35
CA CYS A 87 -13.75 -15.36 -14.94
C CYS A 87 -15.07 -15.29 -14.12
N PRO A 88 -15.02 -14.75 -12.88
CA PRO A 88 -16.25 -14.62 -12.10
C PRO A 88 -17.22 -13.62 -12.76
N PRO A 89 -18.52 -13.87 -12.74
CA PRO A 89 -19.52 -13.04 -13.42
C PRO A 89 -19.47 -11.56 -13.05
N VAL A 90 -19.14 -11.24 -11.80
CA VAL A 90 -18.99 -9.84 -11.33
C VAL A 90 -17.88 -9.09 -12.07
N MET A 91 -16.78 -9.76 -12.43
CA MET A 91 -15.70 -9.13 -13.20
C MET A 91 -16.05 -9.04 -14.69
N LEU A 92 -16.72 -10.05 -15.22
CA LEU A 92 -17.18 -10.02 -16.62
C LEU A 92 -18.23 -8.92 -16.85
N ALA A 93 -19.07 -8.63 -15.87
CA ALA A 93 -20.05 -7.55 -15.94
C ALA A 93 -19.42 -6.15 -16.06
N ASP A 94 -18.13 -5.99 -15.72
CA ASP A 94 -17.40 -4.72 -15.83
C ASP A 94 -16.72 -4.52 -17.22
N LEU A 95 -16.67 -5.53 -18.06
CA LEU A 95 -16.07 -5.44 -19.41
C LEU A 95 -16.65 -4.33 -20.29
N PRO A 96 -17.99 -4.06 -20.31
CA PRO A 96 -18.54 -2.97 -21.09
C PRO A 96 -17.98 -1.58 -20.67
N ARG A 97 -17.73 -1.37 -19.37
CA ARG A 97 -17.11 -0.16 -18.88
C ARG A 97 -15.66 -0.02 -19.37
N LEU A 98 -14.89 -1.11 -19.34
CA LEU A 98 -13.53 -1.14 -19.89
C LEU A 98 -13.53 -0.87 -21.39
N GLN A 99 -14.42 -1.49 -22.15
CA GLN A 99 -14.58 -1.23 -23.57
C GLN A 99 -14.89 0.24 -23.87
N GLY A 100 -15.79 0.85 -23.09
CA GLY A 100 -16.09 2.28 -23.18
C GLY A 100 -14.84 3.14 -22.95
N ALA A 101 -14.05 2.83 -21.93
CA ALA A 101 -12.81 3.54 -21.63
C ALA A 101 -11.77 3.44 -22.75
N LEU A 102 -11.65 2.30 -23.41
CA LEU A 102 -10.73 2.10 -24.53
C LEU A 102 -11.08 2.92 -25.79
N HIS A 103 -12.34 3.35 -25.92
CA HIS A 103 -12.78 4.21 -27.02
C HIS A 103 -12.65 5.71 -26.71
N CYS A 104 -12.35 6.08 -25.46
CA CYS A 104 -12.07 7.46 -25.11
C CYS A 104 -10.69 7.88 -25.64
N PRO A 105 -10.57 9.08 -26.24
CA PRO A 105 -9.25 9.58 -26.60
C PRO A 105 -8.38 9.73 -25.35
N PRO A 106 -7.09 9.38 -25.41
CA PRO A 106 -6.20 9.57 -24.28
C PRO A 106 -6.09 11.08 -23.95
N PRO A 107 -5.89 11.45 -22.66
CA PRO A 107 -5.59 12.83 -22.31
C PRO A 107 -4.26 13.26 -22.93
N ALA A 108 -4.06 14.57 -23.09
CA ALA A 108 -2.80 15.12 -23.61
C ALA A 108 -1.59 14.72 -22.74
N LEU A 109 -1.77 14.69 -21.43
CA LEU A 109 -0.79 14.19 -20.45
C LEU A 109 -1.49 13.23 -19.47
N LEU A 110 -0.85 12.09 -19.23
CA LEU A 110 -1.31 11.11 -18.24
C LEU A 110 -0.46 11.21 -16.98
N LEU A 111 -1.08 11.53 -15.85
CA LEU A 111 -0.41 11.57 -14.54
C LEU A 111 -0.33 10.17 -13.95
N ILE A 112 0.89 9.72 -13.62
CA ILE A 112 1.11 8.48 -12.87
C ILE A 112 1.82 8.77 -11.54
N GLY A 113 1.51 7.97 -10.53
CA GLY A 113 2.24 8.00 -9.26
C GLY A 113 3.56 7.24 -9.33
N ARG A 114 4.62 7.76 -8.70
CA ARG A 114 5.85 7.00 -8.47
C ARG A 114 6.13 6.81 -6.99
N ARG A 115 6.86 5.76 -6.68
CA ARG A 115 7.27 5.45 -5.30
C ARG A 115 8.65 6.05 -5.03
N GLN A 116 8.79 6.65 -3.85
CA GLN A 116 10.09 7.12 -3.36
C GLN A 116 10.61 6.18 -2.28
N LEU A 117 11.77 5.56 -2.55
CA LEU A 117 12.37 4.57 -1.67
C LEU A 117 12.64 5.12 -0.26
N ARG A 118 13.20 6.33 -0.16
CA ARG A 118 13.64 6.90 1.12
C ARG A 118 12.51 7.40 2.00
N SER A 119 11.42 7.87 1.41
CA SER A 119 10.28 8.37 2.17
C SER A 119 9.33 7.26 2.62
N ASN A 120 9.33 6.10 1.96
CA ASN A 120 8.39 5.00 2.20
C ASN A 120 6.94 5.54 2.36
N ASN A 121 6.40 6.11 1.31
CA ASN A 121 5.25 7.03 1.32
C ASN A 121 5.61 8.30 2.12
N SER A 122 4.98 8.54 3.27
CA SER A 122 5.25 9.68 4.17
C SER A 122 5.96 9.29 5.47
N TRP A 123 6.15 8.01 5.74
CA TRP A 123 6.58 7.51 7.04
C TRP A 123 7.95 8.01 7.48
N MET A 124 8.84 8.25 6.52
CA MET A 124 10.23 8.62 6.79
C MET A 124 10.50 10.12 6.64
N HIS A 125 9.48 10.96 6.40
CA HIS A 125 9.67 12.40 6.24
C HIS A 125 10.32 13.07 7.46
N ASN A 126 10.01 12.59 8.67
CA ASN A 126 10.60 13.08 9.90
C ASN A 126 11.93 12.41 10.27
N VAL A 127 12.55 11.67 9.35
CA VAL A 127 13.87 11.07 9.54
C VAL A 127 14.91 11.85 8.72
N PRO A 128 15.60 12.87 9.29
CA PRO A 128 16.45 13.78 8.53
C PRO A 128 17.55 13.08 7.73
N ARG A 129 18.08 11.98 8.27
CA ARG A 129 19.13 11.18 7.59
C ARG A 129 18.65 10.59 6.27
N LEU A 130 17.39 10.11 6.21
CA LEU A 130 16.81 9.53 5.00
C LEU A 130 16.38 10.61 4.00
N MET A 131 15.94 11.75 4.52
CA MET A 131 15.45 12.86 3.69
C MET A 131 16.55 13.79 3.17
N ARG A 132 17.80 13.55 3.51
CA ARG A 132 18.95 14.32 2.95
C ARG A 132 19.04 14.21 1.43
N GLY A 133 19.54 15.28 0.80
CA GLY A 133 19.82 15.35 -0.64
C GLY A 133 18.82 16.26 -1.36
N PRO A 134 18.70 16.14 -2.69
CA PRO A 134 17.84 17.00 -3.47
C PRO A 134 16.37 16.83 -3.12
N GLU A 135 15.58 17.84 -3.46
CA GLU A 135 14.10 17.74 -3.42
C GLU A 135 13.64 16.54 -4.25
N ARG A 136 12.66 15.81 -3.72
CA ARG A 136 12.13 14.62 -4.38
C ARG A 136 10.66 14.74 -4.72
N CYS A 137 9.99 15.77 -4.22
CA CYS A 137 8.62 16.09 -4.61
C CYS A 137 8.63 16.89 -5.91
N THR A 138 9.12 16.29 -6.99
CA THR A 138 9.26 16.88 -8.32
C THR A 138 8.33 16.22 -9.31
N LEU A 139 7.86 16.97 -10.31
CA LEU A 139 7.14 16.41 -11.45
C LEU A 139 8.15 15.95 -12.49
N TYR A 140 8.19 14.65 -12.78
CA TYR A 140 8.95 14.14 -13.93
C TYR A 140 8.16 14.33 -15.21
N MET A 141 8.83 14.88 -16.23
CA MET A 141 8.24 15.11 -17.55
C MET A 141 9.29 14.86 -18.64
N HIS A 142 8.86 14.28 -19.75
CA HIS A 142 9.74 14.11 -20.90
C HIS A 142 10.05 15.47 -21.55
N PRO A 143 11.31 15.76 -21.96
CA PRO A 143 11.68 17.03 -22.58
C PRO A 143 10.84 17.43 -23.79
N ALA A 144 10.35 16.47 -24.57
CA ALA A 144 9.49 16.72 -25.72
C ALA A 144 8.11 17.31 -25.34
N ASP A 145 7.64 17.05 -24.11
CA ASP A 145 6.34 17.55 -23.61
C ASP A 145 6.48 18.89 -22.87
N ALA A 146 7.71 19.30 -22.56
CA ALA A 146 7.96 20.45 -21.70
C ALA A 146 7.64 21.81 -22.34
N ALA A 147 7.46 21.89 -23.66
CA ALA A 147 7.04 23.11 -24.38
C ALA A 147 7.76 24.39 -23.97
N GLY A 148 9.08 24.31 -23.72
CA GLY A 148 9.92 25.45 -23.31
C GLY A 148 9.98 25.71 -21.80
N LEU A 149 9.39 24.86 -20.97
CA LEU A 149 9.59 24.86 -19.52
C LEU A 149 11.04 24.47 -19.18
N ALA A 150 11.65 25.20 -18.25
CA ALA A 150 13.02 24.94 -17.84
C ALA A 150 13.08 23.89 -16.71
N GLU A 151 14.20 23.18 -16.64
CA GLU A 151 14.54 22.33 -15.49
C GLU A 151 14.46 23.13 -14.19
N GLY A 152 13.82 22.57 -13.17
CA GLY A 152 13.62 23.20 -11.86
C GLY A 152 12.54 24.30 -11.82
N ALA A 153 11.88 24.61 -12.93
CA ALA A 153 10.76 25.57 -12.92
C ALA A 153 9.61 25.07 -12.04
N GLU A 154 9.00 25.97 -11.28
CA GLU A 154 7.77 25.64 -10.56
C GLU A 154 6.61 25.51 -11.56
N VAL A 155 5.95 24.36 -11.57
CA VAL A 155 4.81 24.04 -12.43
C VAL A 155 3.58 23.71 -11.60
N GLU A 156 2.42 24.00 -12.14
CA GLU A 156 1.14 23.64 -11.55
C GLU A 156 0.56 22.41 -12.27
N VAL A 157 0.35 21.34 -11.51
CA VAL A 157 -0.30 20.11 -11.99
C VAL A 157 -1.75 20.17 -11.60
N THR A 158 -2.64 20.27 -12.58
CA THR A 158 -4.08 20.41 -12.37
C THR A 158 -4.83 19.17 -12.88
N THR A 159 -5.77 18.69 -12.09
CA THR A 159 -6.70 17.62 -12.43
C THR A 159 -8.13 18.07 -12.14
N GLU A 160 -9.14 17.26 -12.47
CA GLU A 160 -10.54 17.54 -12.13
C GLU A 160 -10.77 17.69 -10.61
N THR A 161 -9.92 17.08 -9.78
CA THR A 161 -10.08 17.04 -8.31
C THR A 161 -9.24 18.06 -7.56
N GLY A 162 -8.25 18.70 -8.22
CA GLY A 162 -7.40 19.68 -7.56
C GLY A 162 -6.14 20.02 -8.31
N ALA A 163 -5.33 20.89 -7.71
CA ALA A 163 -4.05 21.34 -8.26
C ALA A 163 -2.97 21.32 -7.19
N VAL A 164 -1.72 21.06 -7.62
CA VAL A 164 -0.52 21.13 -6.77
C VAL A 164 0.60 21.83 -7.53
N ARG A 165 1.47 22.56 -6.81
CA ARG A 165 2.67 23.18 -7.37
C ARG A 165 3.89 22.41 -6.92
N VAL A 166 4.77 22.11 -7.89
CA VAL A 166 6.00 21.34 -7.66
C VAL A 166 7.08 21.75 -8.63
N PRO A 167 8.35 21.58 -8.29
CA PRO A 167 9.46 21.76 -9.24
C PRO A 167 9.38 20.72 -10.37
N LEU A 168 9.71 21.16 -11.58
CA LEU A 168 9.82 20.31 -12.76
C LEU A 168 11.19 19.63 -12.80
N GLU A 169 11.22 18.35 -13.11
CA GLU A 169 12.43 17.57 -13.39
C GLU A 169 12.28 16.92 -14.78
N LEU A 170 13.11 17.35 -15.73
CA LEU A 170 13.09 16.85 -17.08
C LEU A 170 13.85 15.53 -17.17
N THR A 171 13.23 14.51 -17.75
CA THR A 171 13.83 13.19 -17.86
C THR A 171 13.34 12.43 -19.09
N ASP A 172 14.25 11.80 -19.82
CA ASP A 172 13.99 10.92 -20.94
C ASP A 172 13.65 9.46 -20.51
N THR A 173 13.67 9.21 -19.21
CA THR A 173 13.27 7.91 -18.64
C THR A 173 11.76 7.69 -18.64
N LEU A 174 10.96 8.74 -18.83
CA LEU A 174 9.53 8.67 -19.09
C LEU A 174 9.25 8.73 -20.59
N MET A 175 8.20 8.04 -21.03
CA MET A 175 7.70 8.20 -22.39
C MET A 175 6.98 9.54 -22.56
N PRO A 176 7.01 10.16 -23.75
CA PRO A 176 6.18 11.33 -24.06
C PRO A 176 4.70 11.08 -23.78
N GLY A 177 3.98 12.12 -23.35
CA GLY A 177 2.56 12.03 -22.97
C GLY A 177 2.32 11.56 -21.53
N VAL A 178 3.39 11.23 -20.77
CA VAL A 178 3.29 10.76 -19.38
C VAL A 178 4.07 11.69 -18.45
N VAL A 179 3.45 12.09 -17.34
CA VAL A 179 4.09 12.82 -16.25
C VAL A 179 3.98 12.02 -14.96
N SER A 180 4.97 12.15 -14.08
CA SER A 180 5.01 11.36 -12.85
C SER A 180 5.27 12.20 -11.62
N LEU A 181 4.42 12.03 -10.59
CA LEU A 181 4.52 12.71 -9.31
C LEU A 181 4.73 11.69 -8.19
N PRO A 182 5.60 11.96 -7.20
CA PRO A 182 5.82 11.01 -6.12
C PRO A 182 4.63 10.93 -5.18
N HIS A 183 4.35 9.71 -4.72
CA HIS A 183 3.30 9.44 -3.75
C HIS A 183 3.79 9.73 -2.33
N GLY A 184 2.89 10.28 -1.49
CA GLY A 184 3.13 10.46 -0.06
C GLY A 184 3.63 11.84 0.38
N PHE A 185 3.52 12.87 -0.47
CA PHE A 185 3.96 14.25 -0.21
C PHE A 185 2.79 15.24 -0.04
N GLY A 186 1.60 14.77 0.26
CA GLY A 186 0.39 15.58 0.35
C GLY A 186 0.10 16.18 1.74
N HIS A 187 1.12 16.46 2.54
CA HIS A 187 0.97 17.03 3.91
C HIS A 187 1.92 18.19 4.14
#